data_f2b706a4a429f8ac0bdfcb14cc300c4b
#
_entry.id   f2b706a4a429f8ac0bdfcb14cc300c4b
#
_cell.length_a   1.000
_cell.length_b   1.000
_cell.length_c   1.000
_cell.angle_alpha   90.00
_cell.angle_beta   90.00
_cell.angle_gamma   90.00
#
_symmetry.space_group_name_H-M   'P 1'
#
loop_
_entity.id
_entity.type
_entity.pdbx_description
1 polymer ?
#
loop_
_entity_poly.entity_id
_entity_poly.type
_entity_poly.pdbx_seq_one_letter_code
_entity_poly.pdbx_strand_id
1 'polypeptide(L)'
;VKPNIGWDVIPEKAANTNPKLVKRIIEHCFDAGASKVYVFDHTCDEWRKCYKNSGIEKAAKEAGATVAPGNTEGYYQSVSIPRGKRLKEAQEHELILESDVFINVPILKDHGSARLTIAMKNLMGIVWDRRFWHRNDLHQCIADYVSYRKPDLNIVDAYRVMLRHGPRGVSKADVSTMKYQII
;
A
#
# COMPACT_ATOMS: atom_id res chain seq x y z
N VAL A 1 0.32 9.19 3.45
CA VAL A 1 0.97 8.48 2.32
C VAL A 1 0.94 6.99 2.59
N LYS A 2 0.34 6.21 1.68
CA LYS A 2 0.19 4.75 1.81
C LYS A 2 0.99 4.03 0.71
N PRO A 3 2.24 3.62 0.97
CA PRO A 3 2.99 2.77 0.05
C PRO A 3 2.49 1.32 0.07
N ASN A 4 3.14 0.42 -0.66
CA ASN A 4 3.03 -1.02 -0.47
C ASN A 4 4.20 -1.48 0.40
N ILE A 5 3.92 -1.95 1.62
CA ILE A 5 4.89 -2.52 2.56
C ILE A 5 4.40 -3.92 2.97
N GLY A 6 4.22 -4.79 2.00
CA GLY A 6 3.61 -6.10 2.27
C GLY A 6 4.59 -7.13 2.86
N TRP A 7 5.88 -7.05 2.51
CA TRP A 7 6.79 -8.17 2.63
C TRP A 7 8.12 -7.81 3.28
N ASP A 8 8.64 -8.75 4.07
CA ASP A 8 9.99 -8.70 4.65
C ASP A 8 11.04 -9.06 3.59
N VAL A 9 11.32 -8.10 2.69
CA VAL A 9 12.31 -8.25 1.63
C VAL A 9 12.98 -6.90 1.31
N ILE A 10 14.19 -6.99 0.75
CA ILE A 10 14.97 -5.83 0.32
C ILE A 10 14.35 -5.14 -0.92
N PRO A 11 14.62 -3.85 -1.14
CA PRO A 11 14.02 -3.06 -2.23
C PRO A 11 14.29 -3.61 -3.64
N GLU A 12 15.41 -4.33 -3.84
CA GLU A 12 15.79 -4.89 -5.14
C GLU A 12 14.84 -6.00 -5.64
N LYS A 13 14.06 -6.61 -4.74
CA LYS A 13 13.03 -7.60 -5.11
C LYS A 13 11.74 -6.97 -5.66
N ALA A 14 11.59 -5.65 -5.57
CA ALA A 14 10.41 -4.92 -6.05
C ALA A 14 9.07 -5.52 -5.58
N ALA A 15 9.06 -6.06 -4.35
CA ALA A 15 7.85 -6.55 -3.69
C ALA A 15 7.15 -5.46 -2.87
N ASN A 16 7.88 -4.40 -2.53
CA ASN A 16 7.41 -3.20 -1.82
C ASN A 16 7.71 -1.97 -2.67
N THR A 17 7.00 -0.87 -2.39
CA THR A 17 7.26 0.42 -3.04
C THR A 17 8.71 0.87 -2.84
N ASN A 18 9.29 1.52 -3.84
CA ASN A 18 10.65 2.04 -3.79
C ASN A 18 10.78 3.09 -2.68
N PRO A 19 11.65 2.90 -1.68
CA PRO A 19 11.81 3.85 -0.57
C PRO A 19 12.23 5.26 -1.01
N LYS A 20 12.99 5.38 -2.10
CA LYS A 20 13.38 6.70 -2.64
C LYS A 20 12.17 7.47 -3.20
N LEU A 21 11.22 6.78 -3.82
CA LEU A 21 9.98 7.38 -4.29
C LEU A 21 9.13 7.84 -3.10
N VAL A 22 8.99 6.99 -2.08
CA VAL A 22 8.24 7.33 -0.85
C VAL A 22 8.84 8.57 -0.20
N LYS A 23 10.17 8.63 -0.04
CA LYS A 23 10.88 9.80 0.50
C LYS A 23 10.54 11.06 -0.29
N ARG A 24 10.64 11.01 -1.61
CA ARG A 24 10.41 12.17 -2.47
C ARG A 24 8.96 12.68 -2.41
N ILE A 25 8.00 11.77 -2.33
CA ILE A 25 6.58 12.13 -2.16
C ILE A 25 6.35 12.83 -0.82
N ILE A 26 6.95 12.34 0.26
CA ILE A 26 6.83 12.96 1.59
C ILE A 26 7.44 14.37 1.58
N GLU A 27 8.62 14.55 0.98
CA GLU A 27 9.24 15.88 0.82
C GLU A 27 8.30 16.83 0.08
N HIS A 28 7.69 16.40 -1.02
CA HIS A 28 6.70 17.20 -1.75
C HIS A 28 5.44 17.49 -0.95
N CYS A 29 4.99 16.61 -0.07
CA CYS A 29 3.87 16.91 0.82
C CYS A 29 4.21 18.08 1.76
N PHE A 30 5.40 18.10 2.34
CA PHE A 30 5.85 19.21 3.18
C PHE A 30 6.07 20.49 2.37
N ASP A 31 6.67 20.41 1.17
CA ASP A 31 6.82 21.54 0.25
C ASP A 31 5.47 22.16 -0.13
N ALA A 32 4.41 21.33 -0.21
CA ALA A 32 3.03 21.75 -0.47
C ALA A 32 2.28 22.27 0.77
N GLY A 33 2.94 22.34 1.93
CA GLY A 33 2.39 22.92 3.15
C GLY A 33 1.74 21.92 4.13
N ALA A 34 1.97 20.60 3.96
CA ALA A 34 1.49 19.63 4.93
C ALA A 34 2.16 19.85 6.30
N SER A 35 1.36 19.98 7.36
CA SER A 35 1.87 20.12 8.74
C SER A 35 2.37 18.80 9.31
N LYS A 36 1.79 17.68 8.88
CA LYS A 36 2.16 16.31 9.28
C LYS A 36 1.99 15.36 8.11
N VAL A 37 2.89 14.39 8.00
CA VAL A 37 2.77 13.29 7.04
C VAL A 37 2.92 11.97 7.80
N TYR A 38 1.95 11.08 7.59
CA TYR A 38 1.98 9.73 8.14
C TYR A 38 2.24 8.72 7.03
N VAL A 39 2.97 7.65 7.37
CA VAL A 39 3.22 6.52 6.49
C VAL A 39 2.86 5.23 7.21
N PHE A 40 2.01 4.41 6.61
CA PHE A 40 1.71 3.07 7.12
C PHE A 40 1.26 2.12 6.01
N ASP A 41 1.29 0.83 6.31
CA ASP A 41 0.65 -0.25 5.58
C ASP A 41 0.35 -1.41 6.54
N HIS A 42 -0.74 -2.14 6.31
CA HIS A 42 -0.98 -3.41 6.97
C HIS A 42 -0.19 -4.51 6.24
N THR A 43 0.92 -4.95 6.83
CA THR A 43 1.87 -5.90 6.23
C THR A 43 1.32 -7.34 6.14
N CYS A 44 1.96 -8.19 5.35
CA CYS A 44 1.66 -9.62 5.27
C CYS A 44 2.63 -10.46 6.11
N ASP A 45 3.88 -10.01 6.21
CA ASP A 45 4.90 -10.58 7.11
C ASP A 45 4.98 -9.76 8.41
N GLU A 46 5.93 -10.06 9.29
CA GLU A 46 6.16 -9.34 10.54
C GLU A 46 6.45 -7.86 10.25
N TRP A 47 5.63 -6.98 10.81
CA TRP A 47 5.55 -5.59 10.40
C TRP A 47 6.85 -4.79 10.61
N ARG A 48 7.55 -4.97 11.75
CA ARG A 48 8.81 -4.26 12.01
C ARG A 48 9.89 -4.64 10.98
N LYS A 49 9.95 -5.92 10.61
CA LYS A 49 10.89 -6.39 9.58
C LYS A 49 10.51 -5.87 8.20
N CYS A 50 9.21 -5.90 7.84
CA CYS A 50 8.75 -5.33 6.58
C CYS A 50 9.14 -3.87 6.44
N TYR A 51 8.86 -3.06 7.44
CA TYR A 51 9.17 -1.62 7.44
C TYR A 51 10.67 -1.34 7.38
N LYS A 52 11.46 -2.05 8.19
CA LYS A 52 12.92 -1.90 8.24
C LYS A 52 13.58 -2.38 6.94
N ASN A 53 13.30 -3.62 6.52
CA ASN A 53 14.03 -4.27 5.43
C ASN A 53 13.61 -3.77 4.04
N SER A 54 12.38 -3.25 3.88
CA SER A 54 11.99 -2.50 2.68
C SER A 54 12.72 -1.15 2.53
N GLY A 55 13.34 -0.65 3.59
CA GLY A 55 13.95 0.66 3.64
C GLY A 55 12.97 1.83 3.72
N ILE A 56 11.65 1.56 3.72
CA ILE A 56 10.63 2.61 3.72
C ILE A 56 10.58 3.35 5.06
N GLU A 57 10.72 2.63 6.19
CA GLU A 57 10.78 3.26 7.51
C GLU A 57 11.89 4.31 7.60
N LYS A 58 13.09 3.94 7.17
CA LYS A 58 14.24 4.86 7.15
C LYS A 58 13.97 6.06 6.26
N ALA A 59 13.52 5.81 5.04
CA ALA A 59 13.24 6.85 4.05
C ALA A 59 12.14 7.83 4.53
N ALA A 60 11.08 7.32 5.16
CA ALA A 60 10.00 8.13 5.71
C ALA A 60 10.47 9.02 6.88
N LYS A 61 11.21 8.45 7.82
CA LYS A 61 11.77 9.19 8.97
C LYS A 61 12.78 10.28 8.53
N GLU A 62 13.64 9.96 7.56
CA GLU A 62 14.59 10.95 6.99
C GLU A 62 13.87 12.11 6.28
N ALA A 63 12.70 11.88 5.73
CA ALA A 63 11.87 12.93 5.12
C ALA A 63 10.96 13.65 6.14
N GLY A 64 11.04 13.33 7.43
CA GLY A 64 10.27 13.99 8.49
C GLY A 64 8.88 13.40 8.74
N ALA A 65 8.50 12.29 8.10
CA ALA A 65 7.20 11.66 8.31
C ALA A 65 7.17 10.78 9.57
N THR A 66 5.99 10.65 10.14
CA THR A 66 5.68 9.70 11.22
C THR A 66 5.31 8.35 10.62
N VAL A 67 6.04 7.31 11.00
CA VAL A 67 5.71 5.94 10.64
C VAL A 67 4.72 5.38 11.66
N ALA A 68 3.51 5.06 11.20
CA ALA A 68 2.45 4.58 12.08
C ALA A 68 2.29 3.06 11.99
N PRO A 69 1.91 2.39 13.09
CA PRO A 69 1.64 0.96 13.08
C PRO A 69 0.31 0.66 12.39
N GLY A 70 0.21 -0.50 11.72
CA GLY A 70 -1.04 -1.00 11.13
C GLY A 70 -1.32 -2.47 11.51
N ASN A 71 -0.70 -2.95 12.59
CA ASN A 71 -0.62 -4.38 12.93
C ASN A 71 -1.56 -4.83 14.06
N THR A 72 -2.45 -3.96 14.51
CA THR A 72 -3.39 -4.23 15.61
C THR A 72 -4.78 -3.80 15.21
N GLU A 73 -5.78 -4.65 15.43
CA GLU A 73 -7.17 -4.39 15.07
C GLU A 73 -7.73 -3.10 15.69
N GLY A 74 -7.26 -2.73 16.88
CA GLY A 74 -7.68 -1.51 17.57
C GLY A 74 -7.44 -0.19 16.83
N TYR A 75 -6.62 -0.20 15.76
CA TYR A 75 -6.44 0.97 14.89
C TYR A 75 -7.50 1.07 13.78
N TYR A 76 -8.44 0.13 13.70
CA TYR A 76 -9.37 0.04 12.59
C TYR A 76 -10.81 0.27 13.06
N GLN A 77 -11.56 1.05 12.30
CA GLN A 77 -12.94 1.42 12.53
C GLN A 77 -13.84 0.76 11.49
N SER A 78 -15.02 0.30 11.91
CA SER A 78 -16.01 -0.27 10.99
C SER A 78 -16.58 0.81 10.07
N VAL A 79 -16.58 0.54 8.76
CA VAL A 79 -17.14 1.40 7.73
C VAL A 79 -18.12 0.63 6.85
N SER A 80 -19.23 1.29 6.48
CA SER A 80 -20.26 0.71 5.59
C SER A 80 -19.91 0.97 4.12
N ILE A 81 -20.15 -0.04 3.27
CA ILE A 81 -19.93 0.03 1.82
C ILE A 81 -21.28 -0.21 1.12
N PRO A 82 -22.17 0.79 1.11
CA PRO A 82 -23.58 0.58 0.69
C PRO A 82 -23.72 0.16 -0.77
N ARG A 83 -22.81 0.61 -1.65
CA ARG A 83 -22.78 0.24 -3.07
C ARG A 83 -22.04 -1.06 -3.37
N GLY A 84 -21.39 -1.68 -2.39
CA GLY A 84 -20.68 -2.93 -2.56
C GLY A 84 -21.63 -4.07 -2.95
N LYS A 85 -21.20 -4.97 -3.81
CA LYS A 85 -21.97 -6.18 -4.17
C LYS A 85 -21.65 -7.34 -3.24
N ARG A 86 -20.39 -7.57 -2.94
CA ARG A 86 -19.87 -8.63 -2.06
C ARG A 86 -19.39 -8.10 -0.72
N LEU A 87 -18.74 -6.93 -0.72
CA LEU A 87 -18.20 -6.30 0.47
C LEU A 87 -19.17 -5.20 0.94
N LYS A 88 -19.90 -5.46 2.01
CA LYS A 88 -20.89 -4.53 2.58
C LYS A 88 -20.34 -3.67 3.71
N GLU A 89 -19.26 -4.13 4.33
CA GLU A 89 -18.55 -3.45 5.42
C GLU A 89 -17.07 -3.79 5.37
N ALA A 90 -16.25 -2.96 5.98
CA ALA A 90 -14.83 -3.18 6.18
C ALA A 90 -14.37 -2.51 7.48
N GLN A 91 -13.21 -2.91 7.99
CA GLN A 91 -12.54 -2.20 9.07
C GLN A 91 -11.40 -1.40 8.45
N GLU A 92 -11.56 -0.07 8.37
CA GLU A 92 -10.60 0.86 7.79
C GLU A 92 -9.72 1.48 8.86
N HIS A 93 -8.44 1.66 8.60
CA HIS A 93 -7.49 2.24 9.54
C HIS A 93 -7.84 3.71 9.83
N GLU A 94 -7.84 4.10 11.10
CA GLU A 94 -8.21 5.43 11.59
C GLU A 94 -7.46 6.57 10.89
N LEU A 95 -6.16 6.41 10.60
CA LEU A 95 -5.39 7.42 9.88
C LEU A 95 -5.96 7.78 8.49
N ILE A 96 -6.65 6.85 7.82
CA ILE A 96 -7.28 7.14 6.54
C ILE A 96 -8.57 7.93 6.76
N LEU A 97 -9.29 7.65 7.84
CA LEU A 97 -10.52 8.36 8.19
C LEU A 97 -10.25 9.80 8.63
N GLU A 98 -9.12 10.02 9.32
CA GLU A 98 -8.75 11.29 9.93
C GLU A 98 -7.87 12.19 9.03
N SER A 99 -7.29 11.65 7.96
CA SER A 99 -6.41 12.41 7.08
C SER A 99 -7.19 13.29 6.11
N ASP A 100 -6.74 14.55 5.94
CA ASP A 100 -7.28 15.48 4.95
C ASP A 100 -6.97 15.03 3.52
N VAL A 101 -5.78 14.44 3.31
CA VAL A 101 -5.31 13.97 1.99
C VAL A 101 -4.78 12.54 2.09
N PHE A 102 -5.27 11.69 1.21
CA PHE A 102 -4.86 10.30 1.07
C PHE A 102 -4.10 10.06 -0.24
N ILE A 103 -2.78 9.87 -0.15
CA ILE A 103 -1.92 9.55 -1.29
C ILE A 103 -1.58 8.05 -1.27
N ASN A 104 -2.02 7.34 -2.29
CA ASN A 104 -1.75 5.91 -2.50
C ASN A 104 -0.52 5.73 -3.40
N VAL A 105 0.50 5.00 -2.93
CA VAL A 105 1.76 4.79 -3.65
C VAL A 105 1.99 3.30 -3.87
N PRO A 106 1.19 2.67 -4.74
CA PRO A 106 1.33 1.25 -5.05
C PRO A 106 2.59 0.95 -5.85
N ILE A 107 3.02 -0.32 -5.82
CA ILE A 107 4.00 -0.85 -6.76
C ILE A 107 3.30 -1.68 -7.83
N LEU A 108 3.73 -1.55 -9.09
CA LEU A 108 3.29 -2.40 -10.18
C LEU A 108 4.00 -3.75 -10.07
N LYS A 109 3.25 -4.82 -9.83
CA LYS A 109 3.82 -6.18 -9.71
C LYS A 109 2.81 -7.28 -10.02
N ASP A 110 3.31 -8.43 -10.45
CA ASP A 110 2.56 -9.68 -10.52
C ASP A 110 1.93 -10.06 -9.17
N HIS A 111 0.81 -10.76 -9.23
CA HIS A 111 0.12 -11.26 -8.03
C HIS A 111 -0.66 -12.52 -8.35
N GLY A 112 -0.29 -13.65 -7.71
CA GLY A 112 -0.89 -14.95 -7.95
C GLY A 112 -2.42 -14.98 -7.89
N SER A 113 -3.05 -14.36 -6.86
CA SER A 113 -4.52 -14.37 -6.72
C SER A 113 -5.23 -13.26 -7.48
N ALA A 114 -4.63 -12.06 -7.56
CA ALA A 114 -5.25 -10.89 -8.19
C ALA A 114 -4.69 -10.58 -9.58
N ARG A 115 -3.78 -11.43 -10.09
CA ARG A 115 -2.99 -11.26 -11.31
C ARG A 115 -2.07 -10.05 -11.29
N LEU A 116 -2.54 -8.92 -10.78
CA LEU A 116 -1.83 -7.64 -10.76
C LEU A 116 -2.01 -6.94 -9.42
N THR A 117 -0.93 -6.37 -8.88
CA THR A 117 -0.98 -5.34 -7.84
C THR A 117 -0.72 -3.99 -8.49
N ILE A 118 -1.65 -3.05 -8.28
CA ILE A 118 -1.57 -1.65 -8.66
C ILE A 118 -2.51 -0.86 -7.71
N ALA A 119 -2.98 0.32 -8.08
CA ALA A 119 -3.69 1.26 -7.21
C ALA A 119 -4.84 0.63 -6.40
N MET A 120 -5.81 -0.01 -7.05
CA MET A 120 -6.98 -0.58 -6.38
C MET A 120 -6.61 -1.70 -5.41
N LYS A 121 -5.74 -2.63 -5.83
CA LYS A 121 -5.28 -3.76 -4.99
C LYS A 121 -4.50 -3.29 -3.77
N ASN A 122 -3.75 -2.17 -3.88
CA ASN A 122 -2.97 -1.62 -2.80
C ASN A 122 -3.84 -1.14 -1.62
N LEU A 123 -5.11 -0.81 -1.86
CA LEU A 123 -6.05 -0.39 -0.81
C LEU A 123 -6.38 -1.50 0.19
N MET A 124 -6.11 -2.76 -0.13
CA MET A 124 -6.22 -3.83 0.87
C MET A 124 -5.28 -3.63 2.07
N GLY A 125 -4.23 -2.83 1.94
CA GLY A 125 -3.32 -2.51 3.04
C GLY A 125 -3.84 -1.44 4.01
N ILE A 126 -5.02 -0.90 3.81
CA ILE A 126 -5.66 0.02 4.76
C ILE A 126 -6.86 -0.60 5.48
N VAL A 127 -7.13 -1.89 5.25
CA VAL A 127 -8.20 -2.64 5.91
C VAL A 127 -7.65 -3.79 6.74
N TRP A 128 -8.38 -4.17 7.80
CA TRP A 128 -7.98 -5.24 8.71
C TRP A 128 -8.27 -6.62 8.14
N ASP A 129 -9.53 -6.99 7.91
CA ASP A 129 -9.91 -8.36 7.49
C ASP A 129 -9.82 -8.58 5.98
N ARG A 130 -8.58 -8.74 5.49
CA ARG A 130 -8.32 -9.07 4.08
C ARG A 130 -8.62 -10.52 3.73
N ARG A 131 -8.74 -11.43 4.71
CA ARG A 131 -9.02 -12.84 4.48
C ARG A 131 -10.43 -13.03 3.93
N PHE A 132 -11.38 -12.20 4.38
CA PHE A 132 -12.73 -12.17 3.83
C PHE A 132 -12.70 -11.93 2.32
N TRP A 133 -11.94 -10.96 1.84
CA TRP A 133 -11.85 -10.62 0.42
C TRP A 133 -11.31 -11.79 -0.41
N HIS A 134 -10.28 -12.49 0.07
CA HIS A 134 -9.72 -13.65 -0.62
C HIS A 134 -10.69 -14.84 -0.71
N ARG A 135 -11.66 -14.94 0.22
CA ARG A 135 -12.65 -16.03 0.28
C ARG A 135 -13.97 -15.71 -0.43
N ASN A 136 -14.22 -14.43 -0.73
CA ASN A 136 -15.53 -13.94 -1.19
C ASN A 136 -15.43 -13.12 -2.47
N ASP A 137 -14.80 -13.64 -3.52
CA ASP A 137 -14.55 -12.93 -4.78
C ASP A 137 -13.65 -11.69 -4.60
N LEU A 138 -12.36 -11.96 -4.59
CA LEU A 138 -11.32 -10.95 -4.39
C LEU A 138 -11.46 -9.73 -5.31
N HIS A 139 -11.75 -9.97 -6.59
CA HIS A 139 -11.83 -8.90 -7.59
C HIS A 139 -13.03 -8.00 -7.34
N GLN A 140 -14.19 -8.60 -7.01
CA GLN A 140 -15.37 -7.82 -6.68
C GLN A 140 -15.21 -7.07 -5.36
N CYS A 141 -14.62 -7.68 -4.33
CA CYS A 141 -14.35 -6.99 -3.06
C CYS A 141 -13.43 -5.78 -3.24
N ILE A 142 -12.38 -5.90 -4.08
CA ILE A 142 -11.50 -4.77 -4.42
C ILE A 142 -12.30 -3.65 -5.10
N ALA A 143 -13.14 -3.97 -6.07
CA ALA A 143 -13.97 -2.99 -6.77
C ALA A 143 -15.01 -2.35 -5.83
N ASP A 144 -15.62 -3.13 -4.95
CA ASP A 144 -16.59 -2.66 -3.97
C ASP A 144 -15.97 -1.63 -3.03
N TYR A 145 -14.76 -1.93 -2.51
CA TYR A 145 -14.07 -1.02 -1.61
C TYR A 145 -13.72 0.31 -2.28
N VAL A 146 -13.26 0.29 -3.53
CA VAL A 146 -12.98 1.51 -4.32
C VAL A 146 -14.24 2.34 -4.56
N SER A 147 -15.42 1.72 -4.60
CA SER A 147 -16.69 2.47 -4.70
C SER A 147 -17.00 3.31 -3.45
N TYR A 148 -16.40 2.94 -2.32
CA TYR A 148 -16.50 3.64 -1.05
C TYR A 148 -15.32 4.62 -0.85
N ARG A 149 -14.06 4.13 -0.92
CA ARG A 149 -12.87 4.95 -0.63
C ARG A 149 -11.97 5.06 -1.86
N LYS A 150 -11.74 6.30 -2.28
CA LYS A 150 -10.78 6.62 -3.33
C LYS A 150 -9.65 7.45 -2.74
N PRO A 151 -8.39 7.19 -3.11
CA PRO A 151 -7.30 8.12 -2.83
C PRO A 151 -7.50 9.43 -3.58
N ASP A 152 -7.01 10.53 -3.01
CA ASP A 152 -6.95 11.82 -3.70
C ASP A 152 -5.90 11.81 -4.81
N LEU A 153 -4.83 11.02 -4.62
CA LEU A 153 -3.77 10.85 -5.61
C LEU A 153 -3.25 9.41 -5.60
N ASN A 154 -3.00 8.87 -6.80
CA ASN A 154 -2.29 7.61 -6.98
C ASN A 154 -0.96 7.88 -7.70
N ILE A 155 0.16 7.44 -7.11
CA ILE A 155 1.49 7.51 -7.71
C ILE A 155 2.04 6.09 -7.77
N VAL A 156 2.01 5.49 -8.95
CA VAL A 156 2.40 4.09 -9.14
C VAL A 156 3.90 3.98 -9.36
N ASP A 157 4.58 3.24 -8.48
CA ASP A 157 5.96 2.83 -8.71
C ASP A 157 5.99 1.71 -9.76
N ALA A 158 6.46 2.05 -10.94
CA ALA A 158 6.73 1.11 -12.03
C ALA A 158 8.20 1.22 -12.50
N TYR A 159 9.09 1.70 -11.64
CA TYR A 159 10.51 1.79 -11.97
C TYR A 159 11.15 0.40 -12.07
N ARG A 160 10.94 -0.43 -11.05
CA ARG A 160 11.25 -1.86 -11.06
C ARG A 160 9.95 -2.63 -10.90
N VAL A 161 9.66 -3.52 -11.84
CA VAL A 161 8.41 -4.27 -11.90
C VAL A 161 8.70 -5.75 -11.72
N MET A 162 8.06 -6.38 -10.75
CA MET A 162 8.09 -7.82 -10.58
C MET A 162 7.12 -8.45 -11.59
N LEU A 163 7.64 -9.22 -12.53
CA LEU A 163 6.89 -9.78 -13.66
C LEU A 163 6.34 -11.18 -13.39
N ARG A 164 6.82 -11.87 -12.35
CA ARG A 164 6.41 -13.24 -12.01
C ARG A 164 6.70 -13.55 -10.54
N HIS A 165 6.08 -14.64 -10.04
CA HIS A 165 6.18 -15.13 -8.67
C HIS A 165 5.76 -14.09 -7.61
N GLY A 166 4.88 -13.14 -8.01
CA GLY A 166 4.31 -12.17 -7.09
C GLY A 166 3.25 -12.78 -6.15
N PRO A 167 2.98 -12.10 -5.06
CA PRO A 167 3.35 -10.71 -4.74
C PRO A 167 4.65 -10.52 -3.94
N ARG A 168 5.35 -11.61 -3.52
CA ARG A 168 6.58 -11.57 -2.70
C ARG A 168 7.85 -11.65 -3.54
N GLY A 169 7.79 -12.41 -4.65
CA GLY A 169 8.93 -12.74 -5.49
C GLY A 169 9.84 -13.80 -4.88
N VAL A 170 10.52 -14.55 -5.73
CA VAL A 170 11.49 -15.58 -5.33
C VAL A 170 12.90 -15.05 -5.47
N SER A 171 13.23 -14.42 -6.59
CA SER A 171 14.57 -13.94 -6.87
C SER A 171 14.59 -12.57 -7.57
N LYS A 172 15.78 -11.97 -7.69
CA LYS A 172 15.96 -10.73 -8.47
C LYS A 172 15.68 -10.92 -9.97
N ALA A 173 15.77 -12.16 -10.49
CA ALA A 173 15.43 -12.48 -11.87
C ALA A 173 13.93 -12.36 -12.19
N ASP A 174 13.08 -12.23 -11.16
CA ASP A 174 11.64 -11.97 -11.34
C ASP A 174 11.35 -10.50 -11.69
N VAL A 175 12.36 -9.62 -11.59
CA VAL A 175 12.23 -8.16 -11.63
C VAL A 175 12.85 -7.62 -12.92
N SER A 176 12.14 -6.73 -13.59
CA SER A 176 12.63 -5.93 -14.71
C SER A 176 12.67 -4.45 -14.36
N THR A 177 13.68 -3.73 -14.86
CA THR A 177 13.79 -2.28 -14.68
C THR A 177 13.15 -1.58 -15.87
N MET A 178 11.94 -1.06 -15.65
CA MET A 178 11.13 -0.39 -16.67
C MET A 178 11.33 1.13 -16.71
N LYS A 179 11.70 1.71 -15.56
CA LYS A 179 11.91 3.17 -15.36
C LYS A 179 10.65 4.02 -15.56
N TYR A 180 9.45 3.45 -15.32
CA TYR A 180 8.18 4.17 -15.43
C TYR A 180 7.65 4.61 -14.08
N GLN A 181 6.86 5.68 -14.11
CA GLN A 181 5.99 6.16 -13.06
C GLN A 181 4.65 6.52 -13.69
N ILE A 182 3.54 6.19 -13.02
CA ILE A 182 2.19 6.47 -13.49
C ILE A 182 1.47 7.28 -12.42
N ILE A 183 0.90 8.42 -12.80
CA ILE A 183 0.17 9.34 -11.91
C ILE A 183 -1.27 9.48 -12.42
#